data_d3c8e1cc20b98d03bf511a76a54af9c6
#
_entry.id   d3c8e1cc20b98d03bf511a76a54af9c6
#
_cell.length_a   1.000
_cell.length_b   1.000
_cell.length_c   1.000
_cell.angle_alpha   90.00
_cell.angle_beta   90.00
_cell.angle_gamma   90.00
#
_symmetry.space_group_name_H-M   'P 1'
#
loop_
_entity.id
_entity.type
_entity.pdbx_description
1 polymer ?
#
loop_
_entity_poly.entity_id
_entity_poly.type
_entity_poly.pdbx_seq_one_letter_code
_entity_poly.pdbx_strand_id
1 'polypeptide(L)'
;MEDHANVIDRVTRVVYAEARGEPYIGKIAVAWVIKNRFNHPRKMYGRTITEITQRKHQFAYWTRDVGDIENWNESIRAAEDVFYKGAPDPTYGSKHFLSGDCYPSWVRGKSPAVVIYGHRFYNNID
;
A
#
# COMPACT_ATOMS: atom_id res chain seq x y z
N MET A 1 -0.36 18.79 10.01
CA MET A 1 -1.16 17.90 9.13
C MET A 1 -0.60 17.94 7.72
N GLU A 2 -0.46 16.77 7.11
CA GLU A 2 -0.01 16.72 5.72
C GLU A 2 -1.13 17.19 4.80
N ASP A 3 -0.79 17.93 3.75
CA ASP A 3 -1.82 18.34 2.81
C ASP A 3 -2.22 17.21 1.86
N HIS A 4 -3.40 17.36 1.26
CA HIS A 4 -4.02 16.38 0.38
C HIS A 4 -3.08 16.02 -0.80
N ALA A 5 -2.49 17.01 -1.45
CA ALA A 5 -1.65 16.78 -2.62
C ALA A 5 -0.41 15.94 -2.24
N ASN A 6 0.18 16.19 -1.08
CA ASN A 6 1.33 15.42 -0.62
C ASN A 6 0.95 13.96 -0.33
N VAL A 7 -0.18 13.74 0.34
CA VAL A 7 -0.66 12.38 0.63
C VAL A 7 -0.88 11.61 -0.67
N ILE A 8 -1.60 12.22 -1.62
CA ILE A 8 -1.88 11.57 -2.91
C ILE A 8 -0.59 11.25 -3.65
N ASP A 9 0.34 12.21 -3.74
CA ASP A 9 1.61 11.99 -4.44
C ASP A 9 2.38 10.80 -3.84
N ARG A 10 2.50 10.76 -2.53
CA ARG A 10 3.29 9.72 -1.86
C ARG A 10 2.66 8.34 -1.97
N VAL A 11 1.36 8.26 -1.77
CA VAL A 11 0.64 6.98 -1.89
C VAL A 11 0.69 6.48 -3.34
N THR A 12 0.50 7.38 -4.30
CA THR A 12 0.56 7.05 -5.73
C THR A 12 1.90 6.41 -6.09
N ARG A 13 3.00 6.97 -5.61
CA ARG A 13 4.34 6.46 -5.94
C ARG A 13 4.56 5.04 -5.40
N VAL A 14 4.05 4.73 -4.22
CA VAL A 14 4.12 3.39 -3.66
C VAL A 14 3.22 2.43 -4.46
N VAL A 15 1.98 2.82 -4.70
CA VAL A 15 1.02 1.98 -5.42
C VAL A 15 1.53 1.66 -6.83
N TYR A 16 2.05 2.66 -7.54
CA TYR A 16 2.59 2.46 -8.87
C TYR A 16 3.81 1.53 -8.85
N ALA A 17 4.73 1.72 -7.90
CA ALA A 17 5.93 0.88 -7.80
C ALA A 17 5.58 -0.57 -7.43
N GLU A 18 4.61 -0.77 -6.55
CA GLU A 18 4.29 -2.09 -6.01
C GLU A 18 3.24 -2.85 -6.84
N ALA A 19 2.34 -2.15 -7.53
CA ALA A 19 1.16 -2.77 -8.12
C ALA A 19 0.83 -2.26 -9.53
N ARG A 20 1.81 -1.72 -10.25
CA ARG A 20 1.58 -1.11 -11.56
C ARG A 20 0.80 -2.01 -12.53
N GLY A 21 1.19 -3.27 -12.63
CA GLY A 21 0.57 -4.22 -13.55
C GLY A 21 -0.65 -4.95 -12.99
N GLU A 22 -1.05 -4.65 -11.76
CA GLU A 22 -2.16 -5.33 -11.11
C GLU A 22 -3.50 -4.70 -11.49
N PRO A 23 -4.59 -5.50 -11.50
CA PRO A 23 -5.94 -4.94 -11.61
C PRO A 23 -6.20 -3.90 -10.53
N TYR A 24 -7.19 -3.03 -10.75
CA TYR A 24 -7.46 -1.89 -9.87
C TYR A 24 -7.64 -2.29 -8.39
N ILE A 25 -8.30 -3.42 -8.12
CA ILE A 25 -8.48 -3.88 -6.74
C ILE A 25 -7.14 -4.14 -6.04
N GLY A 26 -6.11 -4.56 -6.78
CA GLY A 26 -4.76 -4.74 -6.22
C GLY A 26 -4.13 -3.40 -5.83
N LYS A 27 -4.39 -2.35 -6.61
CA LYS A 27 -3.92 -1.00 -6.29
C LYS A 27 -4.63 -0.45 -5.05
N ILE A 28 -5.94 -0.65 -4.96
CA ILE A 28 -6.73 -0.31 -3.76
C ILE A 28 -6.16 -1.02 -2.53
N ALA A 29 -5.82 -2.30 -2.66
CA ALA A 29 -5.30 -3.10 -1.56
C ALA A 29 -3.96 -2.55 -1.04
N VAL A 30 -3.03 -2.20 -1.93
CA VAL A 30 -1.74 -1.63 -1.53
C VAL A 30 -1.94 -0.27 -0.84
N ALA A 31 -2.81 0.57 -1.38
CA ALA A 31 -3.12 1.86 -0.75
C ALA A 31 -3.70 1.66 0.67
N TRP A 32 -4.53 0.64 0.87
CA TRP A 32 -5.09 0.33 2.19
C TRP A 32 -4.04 -0.15 3.20
N VAL A 33 -3.02 -0.87 2.75
CA VAL A 33 -1.92 -1.25 3.65
C VAL A 33 -1.26 0.02 4.22
N ILE A 34 -1.03 1.03 3.37
CA ILE A 34 -0.47 2.30 3.84
C ILE A 34 -1.42 2.96 4.84
N LYS A 35 -2.70 3.02 4.53
CA LYS A 35 -3.69 3.64 5.41
C LYS A 35 -3.83 2.88 6.72
N ASN A 36 -3.80 1.55 6.70
CA ASN A 36 -3.86 0.73 7.91
C ASN A 36 -2.63 0.97 8.80
N ARG A 37 -1.46 1.15 8.21
CA ARG A 37 -0.26 1.52 8.97
C ARG A 37 -0.41 2.91 9.59
N PHE A 38 -0.96 3.86 8.84
CA PHE A 38 -1.21 5.21 9.36
C PHE A 38 -2.19 5.19 10.51
N ASN A 39 -3.18 4.31 10.46
CA ASN A 39 -4.21 4.21 11.49
C ASN A 39 -3.78 3.39 12.71
N HIS A 40 -2.55 2.86 12.74
CA HIS A 40 -2.07 2.09 13.88
C HIS A 40 -2.11 2.95 15.15
N PRO A 41 -2.74 2.48 16.23
CA PRO A 41 -2.97 3.32 17.42
C PRO A 41 -1.69 3.79 18.10
N ARG A 42 -0.61 3.02 18.02
CA ARG A 42 0.68 3.40 18.62
C ARG A 42 1.63 4.06 17.62
N LYS A 43 1.18 4.28 16.39
CA LYS A 43 1.96 4.94 15.33
C LYS A 43 3.33 4.27 15.08
N MET A 44 3.41 2.96 15.22
CA MET A 44 4.68 2.24 15.11
C MET A 44 5.29 2.29 13.71
N TYR A 45 4.50 2.59 12.69
CA TYR A 45 4.99 2.68 11.31
C TYR A 45 5.35 4.10 10.91
N GLY A 46 4.95 5.08 11.69
CA GLY A 46 5.16 6.50 11.43
C GLY A 46 3.92 7.31 11.79
N ARG A 47 4.12 8.62 11.96
CA ARG A 47 3.03 9.53 12.32
C ARG A 47 2.43 10.26 11.12
N THR A 48 3.13 10.22 9.99
CA THR A 48 2.68 10.88 8.75
C THR A 48 2.79 9.90 7.60
N ILE A 49 2.05 10.16 6.53
CA ILE A 49 2.16 9.37 5.29
C ILE A 49 3.58 9.48 4.72
N THR A 50 4.20 10.66 4.85
CA THR A 50 5.60 10.84 4.44
C THR A 50 6.51 9.84 5.16
N GLU A 51 6.43 9.76 6.48
CA GLU A 51 7.27 8.85 7.26
C GLU A 51 7.01 7.38 6.88
N ILE A 52 5.74 7.01 6.74
CA ILE A 52 5.36 5.63 6.42
C ILE A 52 5.88 5.21 5.05
N THR A 53 5.70 6.06 4.04
CA THR A 53 6.07 5.74 2.66
C THR A 53 7.57 5.84 2.40
N GLN A 54 8.29 6.62 3.23
CA GLN A 54 9.73 6.82 3.07
C GLN A 54 10.57 5.94 3.98
N ARG A 55 9.97 5.18 4.89
CA ARG A 55 10.73 4.32 5.78
C ARG A 55 11.53 3.31 4.98
N LYS A 56 12.82 3.22 5.29
CA LYS A 56 13.77 2.41 4.55
C LYS A 56 13.35 0.94 4.52
N HIS A 57 13.42 0.32 3.34
CA HIS A 57 13.14 -1.11 3.12
C HIS A 57 11.70 -1.56 3.40
N GLN A 58 10.73 -0.60 3.47
CA GLN A 58 9.34 -0.98 3.71
C GLN A 58 8.52 -1.06 2.42
N PHE A 59 8.65 -0.05 1.55
CA PHE A 59 7.92 -0.04 0.27
C PHE A 59 8.85 0.36 -0.86
N ALA A 60 8.60 -0.17 -2.05
CA ALA A 60 9.12 0.42 -3.27
C ALA A 60 8.47 1.79 -3.46
N TYR A 61 9.21 2.74 -3.98
CA TYR A 61 8.76 4.12 -4.13
C TYR A 61 9.24 4.67 -5.46
N TRP A 62 8.29 4.99 -6.34
CA TRP A 62 8.63 5.40 -7.70
C TRP A 62 9.12 6.85 -7.74
N THR A 63 10.33 7.07 -8.23
CA THR A 63 10.94 8.40 -8.32
C THR A 63 11.40 8.75 -9.73
N ARG A 64 11.23 7.84 -10.68
CA ARG A 64 11.70 8.02 -12.06
C ARG A 64 10.58 8.58 -12.94
N ASP A 65 10.90 8.83 -14.20
CA ASP A 65 9.90 9.23 -15.17
C ASP A 65 8.83 8.17 -15.32
N VAL A 66 7.59 8.62 -15.52
CA VAL A 66 6.44 7.74 -15.67
C VAL A 66 6.23 7.46 -17.16
N GLY A 67 6.43 6.21 -17.56
CA GLY A 67 6.17 5.79 -18.94
C GLY A 67 4.79 5.22 -19.14
N ASP A 68 4.20 4.67 -18.09
CA ASP A 68 2.89 4.00 -18.12
C ASP A 68 1.85 4.92 -17.50
N ILE A 69 1.37 5.86 -18.30
CA ILE A 69 0.45 6.91 -17.84
C ILE A 69 -0.88 6.32 -17.38
N GLU A 70 -1.38 5.29 -18.05
CA GLU A 70 -2.65 4.67 -17.68
C GLU A 70 -2.59 4.09 -16.26
N ASN A 71 -1.57 3.30 -15.95
CA ASN A 71 -1.42 2.72 -14.61
C ASN A 71 -1.03 3.76 -13.57
N TRP A 72 -0.35 4.83 -13.97
CA TRP A 72 -0.08 5.95 -13.08
C TRP A 72 -1.39 6.63 -12.66
N ASN A 73 -2.26 6.92 -13.63
CA ASN A 73 -3.55 7.54 -13.34
C ASN A 73 -4.44 6.65 -12.49
N GLU A 74 -4.40 5.33 -12.72
CA GLU A 74 -5.11 4.38 -11.84
C GLU A 74 -4.55 4.40 -10.42
N SER A 75 -3.24 4.55 -10.28
CA SER A 75 -2.60 4.62 -8.96
C SER A 75 -3.02 5.89 -8.21
N ILE A 76 -3.12 7.02 -8.92
CA ILE A 76 -3.65 8.26 -8.35
C ILE A 76 -5.09 8.04 -7.88
N ARG A 77 -5.92 7.43 -8.73
CA ARG A 77 -7.33 7.20 -8.40
C ARG A 77 -7.47 6.28 -7.19
N ALA A 78 -6.63 5.24 -7.10
CA ALA A 78 -6.65 4.35 -5.95
C ALA A 78 -6.29 5.09 -4.66
N ALA A 79 -5.28 5.95 -4.71
CA ALA A 79 -4.90 6.78 -3.56
C ALA A 79 -6.06 7.68 -3.12
N GLU A 80 -6.72 8.33 -4.07
CA GLU A 80 -7.87 9.18 -3.77
C GLU A 80 -9.04 8.39 -3.22
N ASP A 81 -9.38 7.27 -3.84
CA ASP A 81 -10.51 6.44 -3.42
C ASP A 81 -10.32 5.92 -1.99
N VAL A 82 -9.11 5.50 -1.65
CA VAL A 82 -8.83 4.94 -0.33
C VAL A 82 -8.75 6.03 0.74
N PHE A 83 -8.06 7.13 0.46
CA PHE A 83 -7.79 8.13 1.49
C PHE A 83 -8.89 9.18 1.64
N TYR A 84 -9.66 9.44 0.58
CA TYR A 84 -10.60 10.56 0.60
C TYR A 84 -12.02 10.23 0.14
N LYS A 85 -12.24 9.09 -0.51
CA LYS A 85 -13.56 8.75 -1.08
C LYS A 85 -14.22 7.52 -0.45
N GLY A 86 -13.63 6.98 0.62
CA GLY A 86 -14.27 5.93 1.40
C GLY A 86 -14.33 4.56 0.77
N ALA A 87 -13.40 4.23 -0.14
CA ALA A 87 -13.35 2.88 -0.70
C ALA A 87 -13.14 1.86 0.43
N PRO A 88 -13.89 0.74 0.44
CA PRO A 88 -13.74 -0.27 1.48
C PRO A 88 -12.40 -0.99 1.40
N ASP A 89 -11.94 -1.50 2.54
CA ASP A 89 -10.66 -2.21 2.65
C ASP A 89 -10.82 -3.68 2.25
N PRO A 90 -10.25 -4.11 1.11
CA PRO A 90 -10.34 -5.50 0.70
C PRO A 90 -9.32 -6.40 1.42
N THR A 91 -8.45 -5.84 2.27
CA THR A 91 -7.35 -6.58 2.90
C THR A 91 -7.64 -6.98 4.34
N TYR A 92 -8.84 -6.69 4.87
CA TYR A 92 -9.23 -7.03 6.24
C TYR A 92 -8.26 -6.45 7.28
N GLY A 93 -7.85 -5.20 7.08
CA GLY A 93 -6.99 -4.49 8.03
C GLY A 93 -5.51 -4.85 7.94
N SER A 94 -5.06 -5.41 6.83
CA SER A 94 -3.67 -5.83 6.69
C SER A 94 -2.69 -4.66 6.68
N LYS A 95 -1.56 -4.85 7.35
CA LYS A 95 -0.46 -3.89 7.40
C LYS A 95 0.78 -4.40 6.68
N HIS A 96 0.73 -5.62 6.14
CA HIS A 96 1.84 -6.24 5.43
C HIS A 96 1.34 -6.96 4.19
N PHE A 97 2.18 -6.97 3.15
CA PHE A 97 1.94 -7.80 1.99
C PHE A 97 3.25 -8.30 1.41
N LEU A 98 3.16 -9.42 0.70
CA LEU A 98 4.29 -10.03 0.01
C LEU A 98 3.84 -10.47 -1.37
N SER A 99 4.77 -10.51 -2.31
CA SER A 99 4.49 -10.96 -3.68
C SER A 99 5.36 -12.15 -4.05
N GLY A 100 4.92 -12.90 -5.06
CA GLY A 100 5.68 -14.01 -5.63
C GLY A 100 6.02 -15.10 -4.60
N ASP A 101 7.22 -15.61 -4.68
CA ASP A 101 7.71 -16.70 -3.83
C ASP A 101 8.49 -16.18 -2.61
N CYS A 102 8.24 -14.95 -2.20
CA CYS A 102 8.88 -14.35 -1.04
C CYS A 102 8.20 -14.84 0.25
N TYR A 103 8.91 -15.61 1.05
CA TYR A 103 8.41 -16.15 2.32
C TYR A 103 9.44 -15.93 3.43
N PRO A 104 9.57 -14.69 3.93
CA PRO A 104 10.50 -14.39 5.01
C PRO A 104 10.08 -15.08 6.32
N SER A 105 11.03 -15.19 7.25
CA SER A 105 10.80 -15.93 8.50
C SER A 105 9.61 -15.41 9.31
N TRP A 106 9.30 -14.12 9.21
CA TRP A 106 8.21 -13.53 10.01
C TRP A 106 6.81 -13.94 9.54
N VAL A 107 6.67 -14.62 8.37
CA VAL A 107 5.38 -15.20 7.98
C VAL A 107 5.28 -16.69 8.27
N ARG A 108 6.32 -17.28 8.87
CA ARG A 108 6.31 -18.71 9.17
C ARG A 108 5.14 -19.06 10.08
N GLY A 109 4.35 -20.05 9.65
CA GLY A 109 3.18 -20.49 10.40
C GLY A 109 1.98 -19.55 10.30
N LYS A 110 2.05 -18.52 9.45
CA LYS A 110 0.96 -17.56 9.28
C LYS A 110 0.35 -17.71 7.89
N SER A 111 -0.98 -17.62 7.84
CA SER A 111 -1.72 -17.62 6.58
C SER A 111 -2.12 -16.20 6.25
N PRO A 112 -2.13 -15.81 4.97
CA PRO A 112 -2.62 -14.49 4.59
C PRO A 112 -4.11 -14.37 4.86
N ALA A 113 -4.56 -13.16 5.20
CA ALA A 113 -5.98 -12.87 5.34
C ALA A 113 -6.68 -12.94 3.99
N VAL A 114 -5.97 -12.57 2.91
CA VAL A 114 -6.50 -12.60 1.56
C VAL A 114 -5.34 -12.60 0.57
N VAL A 115 -5.56 -13.21 -0.58
CA VAL A 115 -4.65 -13.12 -1.74
C VAL A 115 -5.40 -12.35 -2.82
N ILE A 116 -4.82 -11.27 -3.28
CA ILE A 116 -5.39 -10.43 -4.34
C ILE A 116 -4.36 -10.41 -5.47
N TYR A 117 -4.64 -11.20 -6.52
CA TYR A 117 -3.74 -11.39 -7.66
C TYR A 117 -2.31 -11.72 -7.22
N GLY A 118 -1.34 -10.88 -7.50
CA GLY A 118 0.06 -11.17 -7.22
C GLY A 118 0.52 -10.93 -5.78
N HIS A 119 -0.38 -10.53 -4.88
CA HIS A 119 -0.01 -10.17 -3.51
C HIS A 119 -0.78 -10.97 -2.46
N ARG A 120 -0.07 -11.35 -1.39
CA ARG A 120 -0.66 -11.95 -0.19
C ARG A 120 -0.65 -10.91 0.92
N PHE A 121 -1.80 -10.68 1.53
CA PHE A 121 -1.98 -9.65 2.56
C PHE A 121 -2.15 -10.30 3.92
N TYR A 122 -1.43 -9.79 4.92
CA TYR A 122 -1.40 -10.35 6.27
C TYR A 122 -1.95 -9.33 7.28
N ASN A 123 -2.96 -9.76 8.05
CA ASN A 123 -3.56 -8.93 9.10
C ASN A 123 -3.26 -9.44 10.51
N ASN A 124 -2.44 -10.47 10.64
CA ASN A 124 -2.08 -11.09 11.92
C ASN A 124 -0.64 -10.77 12.33
N ILE A 125 -0.08 -9.70 11.80
CA ILE A 125 1.26 -9.21 12.07
C ILE A 125 1.14 -7.70 12.29
N ASP A 126 1.67 -7.24 13.40
CA ASP A 126 1.77 -5.80 13.67
C ASP A 126 3.06 -5.24 13.12
#